data_d11513018a9254f3f68899ac31950760
#
_entry.id   d11513018a9254f3f68899ac31950760
#
_cell.length_a   1.000
_cell.length_b   1.000
_cell.length_c   1.000
_cell.angle_alpha   90.00
_cell.angle_beta   90.00
_cell.angle_gamma   90.00
#
_symmetry.space_group_name_H-M   'P 1'
#
loop_
_entity.id
_entity.type
_entity.pdbx_description
1 polymer ?
#
loop_
_entity_poly.entity_id
_entity_poly.type
_entity_poly.pdbx_seq_one_letter_code
_entity_poly.pdbx_strand_id
1 'polypeptide(L)'
;MSQTVFDPAILSRPRYGVLAVRAGSGHLIVADGEGAGAVVDLVAGGNGMLATCHVIYIPGANGVDRAAELQALGPAQFVRAPTFAAALPRLQKVLADAHMGMQIYATGTEGLMGQVQREVVAAGLPHTALQMEHRGSLARRVQCVHCKGITENVSHDPFRCSHCGLHLFVRDHYSRRIAAFQGVNIDAEDPGSVPTAVVRFT
;
A
#
# COMPACT_ATOMS: atom_id res chain seq x y z
N MET A 1 -1.36 -3.34 36.12
CA MET A 1 -0.96 -4.19 34.99
C MET A 1 0.05 -3.40 34.15
N SER A 2 1.30 -3.85 34.10
CA SER A 2 2.36 -3.18 33.33
C SER A 2 2.08 -3.36 31.86
N GLN A 3 1.87 -2.26 31.09
CA GLN A 3 1.85 -2.34 29.65
C GLN A 3 3.26 -2.69 29.16
N THR A 4 3.37 -3.79 28.45
CA THR A 4 4.61 -4.15 27.76
C THR A 4 4.81 -3.14 26.62
N VAL A 5 5.72 -2.19 26.82
CA VAL A 5 6.14 -1.27 25.76
C VAL A 5 7.06 -2.07 24.85
N PHE A 6 6.60 -2.37 23.63
CA PHE A 6 7.44 -3.02 22.63
C PHE A 6 8.53 -2.05 22.16
N ASP A 7 9.78 -2.53 22.17
CA ASP A 7 10.90 -1.79 21.62
C ASP A 7 10.62 -1.41 20.15
N PRO A 8 10.68 -0.12 19.79
CA PRO A 8 10.49 0.34 18.42
C PRO A 8 11.51 -0.24 17.43
N ALA A 9 12.57 -0.91 17.88
CA ALA A 9 13.55 -1.59 17.03
C ALA A 9 12.99 -2.83 16.31
N ILE A 10 11.93 -3.48 16.84
CA ILE A 10 11.25 -4.60 16.15
C ILE A 10 10.11 -4.05 15.31
N LEU A 11 10.45 -3.38 14.22
CA LEU A 11 9.48 -2.77 13.34
C LEU A 11 9.03 -3.75 12.27
N SER A 12 8.09 -4.63 12.60
CA SER A 12 7.35 -5.38 11.60
C SER A 12 6.39 -4.47 10.82
N ARG A 13 5.89 -3.39 11.42
CA ARG A 13 4.98 -2.44 10.76
C ARG A 13 5.70 -1.54 9.76
N PRO A 14 5.09 -1.24 8.60
CA PRO A 14 5.60 -0.24 7.68
C PRO A 14 5.63 1.14 8.36
N ARG A 15 6.60 1.97 7.98
CA ARG A 15 6.64 3.39 8.35
C ARG A 15 6.43 4.23 7.11
N TYR A 16 5.58 5.23 7.24
CA TYR A 16 5.26 6.17 6.17
C TYR A 16 5.76 7.56 6.57
N GLY A 17 6.11 8.35 5.56
CA GLY A 17 6.51 9.75 5.74
C GLY A 17 5.58 10.66 4.95
N VAL A 18 6.07 11.85 4.67
CA VAL A 18 5.47 12.79 3.70
C VAL A 18 6.33 12.74 2.44
N LEU A 19 5.70 12.70 1.26
CA LEU A 19 6.43 12.70 0.00
C LEU A 19 7.17 14.02 -0.20
N ALA A 20 8.39 13.92 -0.68
CA ALA A 20 9.21 15.08 -1.03
C ALA A 20 9.88 14.85 -2.38
N VAL A 21 9.86 15.87 -3.26
CA VAL A 21 10.52 15.78 -4.55
C VAL A 21 12.01 15.55 -4.36
N ARG A 22 12.54 14.53 -5.01
CA ARG A 22 13.98 14.23 -5.06
C ARG A 22 14.49 14.41 -6.48
N ALA A 23 15.71 14.88 -6.61
CA ALA A 23 16.38 14.90 -7.90
C ALA A 23 16.49 13.48 -8.46
N GLY A 24 16.16 13.32 -9.74
CA GLY A 24 16.18 12.03 -10.41
C GLY A 24 16.14 12.15 -11.92
N SER A 25 16.54 11.07 -12.60
CA SER A 25 16.49 10.98 -14.07
C SER A 25 15.09 10.63 -14.58
N GLY A 26 14.23 10.08 -13.71
CA GLY A 26 12.84 9.74 -13.99
C GLY A 26 12.07 9.59 -12.69
N HIS A 27 10.75 9.71 -12.78
CA HIS A 27 9.84 9.65 -11.65
C HIS A 27 8.69 8.69 -11.94
N LEU A 28 8.38 7.83 -10.98
CA LEU A 28 7.19 6.98 -11.00
C LEU A 28 6.34 7.27 -9.78
N ILE A 29 5.09 7.64 -9.98
CA ILE A 29 4.10 7.82 -8.92
C ILE A 29 3.04 6.73 -9.07
N VAL A 30 2.74 6.03 -7.98
CA VAL A 30 1.62 5.09 -7.90
C VAL A 30 0.72 5.55 -6.76
N ALA A 31 -0.53 5.85 -7.06
CA ALA A 31 -1.48 6.37 -6.10
C ALA A 31 -2.84 5.69 -6.20
N ASP A 32 -3.55 5.57 -5.09
CA ASP A 32 -4.97 5.22 -5.08
C ASP A 32 -5.82 6.33 -4.43
N GLY A 33 -7.11 6.34 -4.72
CA GLY A 33 -8.12 7.12 -4.05
C GLY A 33 -7.64 8.44 -3.44
N GLU A 34 -7.59 8.47 -2.11
CA GLU A 34 -7.14 9.63 -1.32
C GLU A 34 -5.65 9.95 -1.47
N GLY A 35 -4.85 8.99 -1.93
CA GLY A 35 -3.44 9.18 -2.23
C GLY A 35 -3.20 10.23 -3.31
N ALA A 36 -4.18 10.48 -4.19
CA ALA A 36 -4.11 11.56 -5.16
C ALA A 36 -3.83 12.93 -4.52
N GLY A 37 -4.34 13.18 -3.29
CA GLY A 37 -4.05 14.41 -2.55
C GLY A 37 -2.57 14.59 -2.26
N ALA A 38 -1.87 13.54 -1.84
CA ALA A 38 -0.44 13.61 -1.60
C ALA A 38 0.37 13.87 -2.88
N VAL A 39 -0.11 13.41 -4.04
CA VAL A 39 0.51 13.74 -5.34
C VAL A 39 0.37 15.23 -5.66
N VAL A 40 -0.81 15.81 -5.44
CA VAL A 40 -1.05 17.24 -5.62
C VAL A 40 -0.15 18.07 -4.68
N ASP A 41 -0.09 17.68 -3.40
CA ASP A 41 0.77 18.33 -2.40
C ASP A 41 2.26 18.23 -2.79
N LEU A 42 2.70 17.07 -3.29
CA LEU A 42 4.09 16.85 -3.74
C LEU A 42 4.49 17.81 -4.86
N VAL A 43 3.62 18.04 -5.85
CA VAL A 43 3.94 18.89 -7.01
C VAL A 43 3.67 20.37 -6.78
N ALA A 44 2.93 20.73 -5.73
CA ALA A 44 2.66 22.13 -5.37
C ALA A 44 3.96 22.91 -5.07
N GLY A 45 5.01 22.23 -4.59
CA GLY A 45 6.33 22.80 -4.37
C GLY A 45 7.20 23.01 -5.61
N GLY A 46 6.72 22.55 -6.79
CA GLY A 46 7.42 22.63 -8.07
C GLY A 46 7.10 21.44 -8.97
N ASN A 47 6.72 21.71 -10.20
CA ASN A 47 6.24 20.70 -11.13
C ASN A 47 7.30 20.16 -12.11
N GLY A 48 8.56 20.56 -11.96
CA GLY A 48 9.64 20.19 -12.90
C GLY A 48 9.82 18.68 -13.09
N MET A 49 9.48 17.88 -12.08
CA MET A 49 9.52 16.42 -12.18
C MET A 49 8.48 15.83 -13.14
N LEU A 50 7.38 16.54 -13.40
CA LEU A 50 6.25 16.01 -14.18
C LEU A 50 6.64 15.70 -15.63
N ALA A 51 7.59 16.44 -16.21
CA ALA A 51 8.09 16.21 -17.56
C ALA A 51 8.75 14.83 -17.78
N THR A 52 9.19 14.18 -16.71
CA THR A 52 9.79 12.83 -16.72
C THR A 52 9.02 11.87 -15.82
N CYS A 53 7.77 12.20 -15.46
CA CYS A 53 6.99 11.45 -14.50
C CYS A 53 5.97 10.53 -15.19
N HIS A 54 5.95 9.27 -14.74
CA HIS A 54 4.87 8.32 -15.02
C HIS A 54 3.94 8.27 -13.80
N VAL A 55 2.66 8.53 -13.99
CA VAL A 55 1.64 8.40 -12.95
C VAL A 55 0.76 7.19 -13.26
N ILE A 56 0.66 6.27 -12.30
CA ILE A 56 -0.30 5.16 -12.30
C ILE A 56 -1.29 5.41 -11.17
N TYR A 57 -2.56 5.54 -11.51
CA TYR A 57 -3.61 5.85 -10.56
C TYR A 57 -4.70 4.78 -10.55
N ILE A 58 -5.14 4.42 -9.34
CA ILE A 58 -6.21 3.45 -9.10
C ILE A 58 -7.30 4.15 -8.29
N PRO A 59 -8.56 4.24 -8.78
CA PRO A 59 -9.66 4.82 -7.99
C PRO A 59 -9.83 4.14 -6.64
N GLY A 60 -10.20 4.91 -5.63
CA GLY A 60 -10.46 4.40 -4.29
C GLY A 60 -11.67 3.46 -4.23
N ALA A 61 -11.60 2.48 -3.35
CA ALA A 61 -12.69 1.51 -3.14
C ALA A 61 -13.99 2.17 -2.64
N ASN A 62 -13.90 3.35 -2.04
CA ASN A 62 -15.02 4.17 -1.57
C ASN A 62 -15.64 5.07 -2.67
N GLY A 63 -15.27 4.86 -3.95
CA GLY A 63 -15.76 5.66 -5.08
C GLY A 63 -15.02 6.98 -5.29
N VAL A 64 -13.98 7.26 -4.52
CA VAL A 64 -13.13 8.44 -4.75
C VAL A 64 -12.32 8.24 -6.02
N ASP A 65 -12.58 9.07 -7.03
CA ASP A 65 -11.84 9.09 -8.30
C ASP A 65 -11.36 10.50 -8.61
N ARG A 66 -10.06 10.71 -8.51
CA ARG A 66 -9.36 11.98 -8.77
C ARG A 66 -8.48 11.91 -10.04
N ALA A 67 -8.80 10.98 -10.96
CA ALA A 67 -8.00 10.77 -12.16
C ALA A 67 -7.87 12.04 -13.03
N ALA A 68 -8.97 12.76 -13.20
CA ALA A 68 -8.97 14.01 -13.99
C ALA A 68 -8.05 15.08 -13.40
N GLU A 69 -8.02 15.19 -12.07
CA GLU A 69 -7.13 16.11 -11.36
C GLU A 69 -5.65 15.77 -11.57
N LEU A 70 -5.30 14.49 -11.39
CA LEU A 70 -3.92 14.03 -11.59
C LEU A 70 -3.48 14.16 -13.06
N GLN A 71 -4.36 13.87 -13.99
CA GLN A 71 -4.10 14.04 -15.42
C GLN A 71 -3.88 15.51 -15.79
N ALA A 72 -4.64 16.43 -15.17
CA ALA A 72 -4.51 17.87 -15.40
C ALA A 72 -3.17 18.44 -14.90
N LEU A 73 -2.44 17.75 -14.02
CA LEU A 73 -1.07 18.13 -13.63
C LEU A 73 -0.07 18.04 -14.80
N GLY A 74 -0.40 17.31 -15.87
CA GLY A 74 0.41 17.20 -17.08
C GLY A 74 1.65 16.30 -16.94
N PRO A 75 1.57 15.11 -16.27
CA PRO A 75 2.70 14.20 -16.25
C PRO A 75 3.02 13.68 -17.65
N ALA A 76 4.29 13.30 -17.89
CA ALA A 76 4.72 12.74 -19.17
C ALA A 76 3.89 11.52 -19.59
N GLN A 77 3.47 10.72 -18.64
CA GLN A 77 2.54 9.62 -18.87
C GLN A 77 1.56 9.48 -17.70
N PHE A 78 0.29 9.26 -18.03
CA PHE A 78 -0.78 9.00 -17.07
C PHE A 78 -1.54 7.74 -17.44
N VAL A 79 -1.69 6.84 -16.47
CA VAL A 79 -2.47 5.60 -16.62
C VAL A 79 -3.46 5.50 -15.45
N ARG A 80 -4.75 5.44 -15.78
CA ARG A 80 -5.81 5.08 -14.84
C ARG A 80 -6.13 3.59 -15.00
N ALA A 81 -5.99 2.82 -13.94
CA ALA A 81 -6.32 1.41 -13.92
C ALA A 81 -7.41 1.13 -12.87
N PRO A 82 -8.39 0.24 -13.15
CA PRO A 82 -9.51 -0.01 -12.24
C PRO A 82 -9.09 -0.73 -10.94
N THR A 83 -7.98 -1.46 -10.95
CA THR A 83 -7.45 -2.22 -9.82
C THR A 83 -5.92 -2.27 -9.87
N PHE A 84 -5.28 -2.63 -8.76
CA PHE A 84 -3.84 -2.86 -8.75
C PHE A 84 -3.43 -3.99 -9.72
N ALA A 85 -4.22 -5.06 -9.80
CA ALA A 85 -3.95 -6.16 -10.73
C ALA A 85 -3.94 -5.69 -12.19
N ALA A 86 -4.84 -4.78 -12.56
CA ALA A 86 -4.87 -4.18 -13.91
C ALA A 86 -3.71 -3.21 -14.14
N ALA A 87 -3.23 -2.54 -13.09
CA ALA A 87 -2.08 -1.63 -13.15
C ALA A 87 -0.73 -2.39 -13.23
N LEU A 88 -0.68 -3.62 -12.70
CA LEU A 88 0.55 -4.37 -12.46
C LEU A 88 1.44 -4.54 -13.71
N PRO A 89 0.93 -4.92 -14.90
CA PRO A 89 1.78 -5.05 -16.09
C PRO A 89 2.48 -3.73 -16.46
N ARG A 90 1.76 -2.59 -16.30
CA ARG A 90 2.34 -1.28 -16.56
C ARG A 90 3.40 -0.91 -15.52
N LEU A 91 3.12 -1.16 -14.24
CA LEU A 91 4.08 -0.96 -13.16
C LEU A 91 5.36 -1.76 -13.40
N GLN A 92 5.23 -3.05 -13.68
CA GLN A 92 6.38 -3.93 -13.95
C GLN A 92 7.18 -3.48 -15.15
N LYS A 93 6.51 -3.02 -16.24
CA LYS A 93 7.21 -2.49 -17.41
C LYS A 93 8.04 -1.25 -17.06
N VAL A 94 7.48 -0.30 -16.30
CA VAL A 94 8.21 0.91 -15.89
C VAL A 94 9.39 0.56 -14.96
N LEU A 95 9.20 -0.40 -14.05
CA LEU A 95 10.26 -0.85 -13.15
C LEU A 95 11.38 -1.61 -13.90
N ALA A 96 11.04 -2.41 -14.91
CA ALA A 96 12.01 -3.11 -15.74
C ALA A 96 12.86 -2.16 -16.60
N ASP A 97 12.28 -1.04 -17.02
CA ASP A 97 12.97 0.01 -17.77
C ASP A 97 13.70 1.02 -16.86
N ALA A 98 13.65 0.83 -15.53
CA ALA A 98 14.22 1.78 -14.59
C ALA A 98 15.75 1.83 -14.69
N HIS A 99 16.28 3.04 -14.72
CA HIS A 99 17.71 3.31 -14.71
C HIS A 99 18.13 3.96 -13.39
N MET A 100 19.42 4.03 -13.15
CA MET A 100 19.99 4.73 -12.00
C MET A 100 19.44 6.16 -11.91
N GLY A 101 18.97 6.56 -10.72
CA GLY A 101 18.35 7.87 -10.49
C GLY A 101 16.82 7.88 -10.61
N MET A 102 16.17 6.75 -10.93
CA MET A 102 14.71 6.66 -10.86
C MET A 102 14.24 6.88 -9.41
N GLN A 103 13.28 7.78 -9.23
CA GLN A 103 12.60 8.02 -7.95
C GLN A 103 11.18 7.46 -8.00
N ILE A 104 10.77 6.76 -6.96
CA ILE A 104 9.47 6.09 -6.90
C ILE A 104 8.70 6.63 -5.69
N TYR A 105 7.44 6.95 -5.92
CA TYR A 105 6.53 7.47 -4.91
C TYR A 105 5.27 6.60 -4.88
N ALA A 106 4.92 6.08 -3.72
CA ALA A 106 3.68 5.34 -3.52
C ALA A 106 2.84 6.03 -2.46
N THR A 107 1.57 6.27 -2.74
CA THR A 107 0.70 6.98 -1.80
C THR A 107 -0.74 6.50 -1.86
N GLY A 108 -1.39 6.50 -0.70
CA GLY A 108 -2.75 6.02 -0.51
C GLY A 108 -2.84 4.98 0.60
N THR A 109 -3.59 3.92 0.35
CA THR A 109 -3.81 2.86 1.33
C THR A 109 -2.54 2.03 1.58
N GLU A 110 -2.44 1.48 2.78
CA GLU A 110 -1.34 0.58 3.17
C GLU A 110 -1.25 -0.65 2.25
N GLY A 111 -2.40 -1.16 1.78
CA GLY A 111 -2.47 -2.26 0.84
C GLY A 111 -1.84 -1.95 -0.52
N LEU A 112 -2.11 -0.77 -1.09
CA LEU A 112 -1.47 -0.33 -2.33
C LEU A 112 0.04 -0.18 -2.15
N MET A 113 0.46 0.60 -1.15
CA MET A 113 1.87 0.92 -0.93
C MET A 113 2.72 -0.33 -0.71
N GLY A 114 2.18 -1.30 0.05
CA GLY A 114 2.85 -2.57 0.26
C GLY A 114 3.01 -3.39 -1.02
N GLN A 115 1.99 -3.41 -1.88
CA GLN A 115 2.06 -4.09 -3.18
C GLN A 115 3.08 -3.42 -4.12
N VAL A 116 3.12 -2.08 -4.15
CA VAL A 116 4.15 -1.34 -4.91
C VAL A 116 5.54 -1.64 -4.37
N GLN A 117 5.75 -1.61 -3.05
CA GLN A 117 7.03 -1.95 -2.43
C GLN A 117 7.50 -3.35 -2.81
N ARG A 118 6.59 -4.34 -2.83
CA ARG A 118 6.90 -5.71 -3.25
C ARG A 118 7.42 -5.76 -4.68
N GLU A 119 6.78 -5.05 -5.61
CA GLU A 119 7.20 -5.02 -7.03
C GLU A 119 8.55 -4.28 -7.20
N VAL A 120 8.77 -3.19 -6.47
CA VAL A 120 10.05 -2.46 -6.47
C VAL A 120 11.20 -3.37 -6.01
N VAL A 121 10.99 -4.12 -4.92
CA VAL A 121 11.99 -5.08 -4.42
C VAL A 121 12.19 -6.24 -5.39
N ALA A 122 11.11 -6.77 -5.98
CA ALA A 122 11.18 -7.84 -6.98
C ALA A 122 11.94 -7.42 -8.25
N ALA A 123 11.86 -6.14 -8.62
CA ALA A 123 12.63 -5.56 -9.73
C ALA A 123 14.11 -5.30 -9.39
N GLY A 124 14.55 -5.60 -8.16
CA GLY A 124 15.94 -5.41 -7.71
C GLY A 124 16.30 -3.96 -7.40
N LEU A 125 15.32 -3.07 -7.30
CA LEU A 125 15.56 -1.66 -6.98
C LEU A 125 15.76 -1.46 -5.47
N PRO A 126 16.63 -0.53 -5.05
CA PRO A 126 16.87 -0.28 -3.64
C PRO A 126 15.62 0.34 -2.99
N HIS A 127 15.30 -0.08 -1.78
CA HIS A 127 14.17 0.48 -1.03
C HIS A 127 14.29 1.99 -0.78
N THR A 128 15.51 2.54 -0.82
CA THR A 128 15.76 3.99 -0.70
C THR A 128 15.26 4.80 -1.89
N ALA A 129 15.03 4.15 -3.05
CA ALA A 129 14.41 4.80 -4.21
C ALA A 129 12.89 5.01 -4.04
N LEU A 130 12.26 4.32 -3.07
CA LEU A 130 10.83 4.39 -2.80
C LEU A 130 10.54 5.29 -1.60
N GLN A 131 9.66 6.27 -1.79
CA GLN A 131 9.01 7.02 -0.71
C GLN A 131 7.55 6.59 -0.61
N MET A 132 7.02 6.56 0.60
CA MET A 132 5.63 6.16 0.85
C MET A 132 4.96 7.15 1.79
N GLU A 133 3.75 7.60 1.41
CA GLU A 133 2.89 8.44 2.24
C GLU A 133 1.49 7.83 2.34
N HIS A 134 1.07 7.53 3.57
CA HIS A 134 -0.25 6.99 3.83
C HIS A 134 -1.33 8.07 3.73
N ARG A 135 -2.39 7.77 3.00
CA ARG A 135 -3.62 8.56 2.91
C ARG A 135 -4.83 7.62 2.83
N GLY A 136 -5.94 8.03 3.44
CA GLY A 136 -7.19 7.26 3.38
C GLY A 136 -7.27 6.16 4.43
N SER A 137 -7.95 5.07 4.11
CA SER A 137 -8.28 4.00 5.04
C SER A 137 -7.07 3.25 5.59
N LEU A 138 -7.13 2.92 6.90
CA LEU A 138 -6.19 2.03 7.59
C LEU A 138 -6.56 0.54 7.45
N ALA A 139 -7.58 0.22 6.65
CA ALA A 139 -7.98 -1.17 6.40
C ALA A 139 -6.80 -1.99 5.88
N ARG A 140 -6.66 -3.20 6.42
CA ARG A 140 -5.47 -4.03 6.23
C ARG A 140 -5.66 -5.10 5.19
N ARG A 141 -4.56 -5.43 4.54
CA ARG A 141 -4.39 -6.62 3.74
C ARG A 141 -3.82 -7.74 4.63
N VAL A 142 -4.56 -8.85 4.78
CA VAL A 142 -4.22 -9.86 5.78
C VAL A 142 -4.12 -11.25 5.15
N GLN A 143 -2.97 -11.93 5.36
CA GLN A 143 -2.79 -13.32 4.95
C GLN A 143 -3.20 -14.28 6.07
N CYS A 144 -4.08 -15.21 5.77
CA CYS A 144 -4.43 -16.31 6.66
C CYS A 144 -3.25 -17.28 6.81
N VAL A 145 -2.83 -17.57 8.04
CA VAL A 145 -1.74 -18.55 8.29
C VAL A 145 -2.12 -19.99 7.93
N HIS A 146 -3.42 -20.31 7.94
CA HIS A 146 -3.93 -21.64 7.62
C HIS A 146 -3.93 -21.91 6.11
N CYS A 147 -4.73 -21.15 5.34
CA CYS A 147 -4.93 -21.43 3.91
C CYS A 147 -4.01 -20.58 2.98
N LYS A 148 -3.21 -19.66 3.52
CA LYS A 148 -2.35 -18.71 2.79
C LYS A 148 -3.11 -17.72 1.90
N GLY A 149 -4.43 -17.79 1.85
CA GLY A 149 -5.27 -16.80 1.14
C GLY A 149 -5.16 -15.42 1.77
N ILE A 150 -5.34 -14.38 0.95
CA ILE A 150 -5.28 -12.99 1.39
C ILE A 150 -6.68 -12.39 1.37
N THR A 151 -7.09 -11.82 2.51
CA THR A 151 -8.31 -11.02 2.62
C THR A 151 -7.93 -9.55 2.55
N GLU A 152 -8.54 -8.83 1.62
CA GLU A 152 -8.34 -7.39 1.42
C GLU A 152 -9.30 -6.57 2.28
N ASN A 153 -8.95 -5.31 2.53
CA ASN A 153 -9.79 -4.30 3.19
C ASN A 153 -10.33 -4.73 4.57
N VAL A 154 -9.52 -5.42 5.36
CA VAL A 154 -9.88 -5.85 6.70
C VAL A 154 -9.90 -4.63 7.63
N SER A 155 -11.09 -4.23 8.07
CA SER A 155 -11.32 -3.11 8.99
C SER A 155 -11.68 -3.53 10.41
N HIS A 156 -12.07 -4.79 10.61
CA HIS A 156 -12.52 -5.35 11.88
C HIS A 156 -11.53 -6.38 12.42
N ASP A 157 -11.51 -6.54 13.74
CA ASP A 157 -10.74 -7.57 14.42
C ASP A 157 -11.59 -8.17 15.57
N PRO A 158 -11.86 -9.50 15.59
CA PRO A 158 -11.52 -10.48 14.57
C PRO A 158 -12.33 -10.31 13.27
N PHE A 159 -11.87 -10.99 12.21
CA PHE A 159 -12.54 -11.02 10.92
C PHE A 159 -12.61 -12.44 10.36
N ARG A 160 -13.44 -12.64 9.34
CA ARG A 160 -13.58 -13.93 8.67
C ARG A 160 -12.70 -14.02 7.44
N CYS A 161 -11.87 -15.08 7.34
CA CYS A 161 -11.05 -15.32 6.15
C CYS A 161 -11.97 -15.49 4.91
N SER A 162 -11.73 -14.71 3.86
CA SER A 162 -12.51 -14.77 2.62
C SER A 162 -12.31 -16.05 1.81
N HIS A 163 -11.30 -16.86 2.15
CA HIS A 163 -10.96 -18.10 1.44
C HIS A 163 -11.40 -19.36 2.18
N CYS A 164 -11.04 -19.53 3.45
CA CYS A 164 -11.34 -20.76 4.21
C CYS A 164 -12.41 -20.59 5.28
N GLY A 165 -12.89 -19.36 5.52
CA GLY A 165 -13.96 -19.08 6.46
C GLY A 165 -13.58 -19.08 7.93
N LEU A 166 -12.33 -19.40 8.31
CA LEU A 166 -11.87 -19.34 9.70
C LEU A 166 -11.95 -17.91 10.25
N HIS A 167 -12.25 -17.81 11.55
CA HIS A 167 -12.18 -16.53 12.25
C HIS A 167 -10.72 -16.23 12.64
N LEU A 168 -10.26 -15.07 12.23
CA LEU A 168 -8.86 -14.66 12.38
C LEU A 168 -8.77 -13.37 13.19
N PHE A 169 -7.75 -13.26 14.04
CA PHE A 169 -7.31 -11.98 14.56
C PHE A 169 -6.08 -11.48 13.80
N VAL A 170 -5.92 -10.17 13.72
CA VAL A 170 -4.83 -9.52 12.98
C VAL A 170 -3.65 -9.28 13.91
N ARG A 171 -2.52 -9.93 13.61
CA ARG A 171 -1.26 -9.65 14.31
C ARG A 171 -0.52 -8.48 13.66
N ASP A 172 0.12 -7.65 14.47
CA ASP A 172 1.01 -6.58 14.03
C ASP A 172 2.35 -7.14 13.49
N HIS A 173 2.24 -8.20 12.71
CA HIS A 173 3.35 -8.84 12.01
C HIS A 173 3.14 -8.70 10.51
N TYR A 174 3.89 -7.78 9.90
CA TYR A 174 3.80 -7.46 8.48
C TYR A 174 4.92 -8.09 7.69
N SER A 175 4.58 -8.77 6.60
CA SER A 175 5.54 -9.31 5.64
C SER A 175 5.65 -8.42 4.40
N ARG A 176 6.81 -7.76 4.23
CA ARG A 176 7.07 -6.94 3.03
C ARG A 176 7.09 -7.78 1.75
N ARG A 177 7.46 -9.05 1.83
CA ARG A 177 7.52 -9.96 0.68
C ARG A 177 6.15 -10.24 0.06
N ILE A 178 5.11 -10.33 0.86
CA ILE A 178 3.73 -10.59 0.41
C ILE A 178 2.83 -9.37 0.55
N ALA A 179 3.34 -8.30 1.11
CA ALA A 179 2.62 -7.05 1.38
C ALA A 179 1.34 -7.29 2.20
N ALA A 180 1.42 -8.06 3.29
CA ALA A 180 0.27 -8.39 4.12
C ALA A 180 0.63 -8.60 5.58
N PHE A 181 -0.31 -8.27 6.46
CA PHE A 181 -0.28 -8.66 7.87
C PHE A 181 -0.63 -10.14 8.04
N GLN A 182 -0.30 -10.69 9.20
CA GLN A 182 -0.60 -12.08 9.55
C GLN A 182 -1.98 -12.17 10.22
N GLY A 183 -2.85 -13.05 9.69
CA GLY A 183 -4.13 -13.41 10.31
C GLY A 183 -4.04 -14.83 10.91
N VAL A 184 -4.27 -14.94 12.22
CA VAL A 184 -4.15 -16.19 12.98
C VAL A 184 -5.52 -16.62 13.47
N ASN A 185 -5.82 -17.95 13.46
CA ASN A 185 -7.08 -18.47 13.95
C ASN A 185 -7.28 -18.11 15.43
N ILE A 186 -8.41 -17.44 15.74
CA ILE A 186 -8.66 -16.89 17.07
C ILE A 186 -9.20 -17.93 18.04
N ASP A 187 -9.88 -18.95 17.53
CA ASP A 187 -10.54 -20.00 18.30
C ASP A 187 -9.84 -21.38 18.16
N ALA A 188 -8.53 -21.38 17.85
CA ALA A 188 -7.77 -22.60 17.64
C ALA A 188 -7.69 -23.48 18.89
N GLU A 189 -7.64 -22.86 20.09
CA GLU A 189 -7.53 -23.58 21.38
C GLU A 189 -8.90 -23.86 21.99
N ASP A 190 -9.93 -23.05 21.65
CA ASP A 190 -11.32 -23.23 22.13
C ASP A 190 -12.28 -23.01 20.95
N PRO A 191 -12.54 -24.06 20.14
CA PRO A 191 -13.34 -23.96 18.93
C PRO A 191 -14.75 -23.41 19.18
N GLY A 192 -15.10 -22.34 18.46
CA GLY A 192 -16.36 -21.64 18.56
C GLY A 192 -16.37 -20.46 19.55
N SER A 193 -15.31 -20.26 20.32
CA SER A 193 -15.16 -19.13 21.22
C SER A 193 -14.60 -17.92 20.46
N VAL A 194 -15.45 -17.25 19.68
CA VAL A 194 -15.07 -16.08 18.86
C VAL A 194 -15.58 -14.80 19.51
N PRO A 195 -14.70 -13.88 19.90
CA PRO A 195 -15.11 -12.58 20.42
C PRO A 195 -15.90 -11.76 19.38
N THR A 196 -16.71 -10.83 19.87
CA THR A 196 -17.42 -9.89 19.00
C THR A 196 -16.39 -9.05 18.20
N ALA A 197 -16.58 -8.99 16.89
CA ALA A 197 -15.73 -8.18 16.01
C ALA A 197 -15.91 -6.68 16.30
N VAL A 198 -14.80 -5.96 16.41
CA VAL A 198 -14.78 -4.52 16.61
C VAL A 198 -14.10 -3.82 15.44
N VAL A 199 -14.55 -2.64 15.07
CA VAL A 199 -13.87 -1.79 14.08
C VAL A 199 -12.54 -1.35 14.65
N ARG A 200 -11.44 -1.62 13.95
CA ARG A 200 -10.09 -1.37 14.45
C ARG A 200 -9.18 -0.65 13.45
N PHE A 201 -9.44 -0.83 12.17
CA PHE A 201 -8.60 -0.30 11.09
C PHE A 201 -9.47 0.54 10.13
N THR A 202 -9.63 1.84 10.42
CA THR A 202 -10.46 2.78 9.65
C THR A 202 -9.64 3.93 9.07
#